data_8b35d2db3929e6e0942876281fe6b936
#
_entry.id   8b35d2db3929e6e0942876281fe6b936
#
_cell.length_a   1.000
_cell.length_b   1.000
_cell.length_c   1.000
_cell.angle_alpha   90.00
_cell.angle_beta   90.00
_cell.angle_gamma   90.00
#
_symmetry.space_group_name_H-M   'P 1'
#
loop_
_entity.id
_entity.type
_entity.pdbx_description
1 polymer ?
#
loop_
_entity_poly.entity_id
_entity_poly.type
_entity_poly.pdbx_seq_one_letter_code
_entity_poly.pdbx_strand_id
1 'polypeptide(L)'
;MSRKTQVKKQLIVKPNTVQPTIIKPTILKPLRTVPFESGFHFYTAIGNYTGITATNLSEFAAKLKTIPTESITFHFQRKDFQKWIQYTIKDAALAEKISRTNGEQSAVGLRKDILRTVEAVLYQI
;
A
#
# COMPACT_ATOMS: atom_id res chain seq x y z
N MET A 1 12.92 -29.53 -28.83
CA MET A 1 13.07 -29.16 -28.43
C MET A 1 12.79 -28.75 -28.54
N SER A 2 12.91 -29.25 -28.33
CA SER A 2 12.87 -28.95 -27.79
C SER A 2 12.44 -28.41 -27.89
N ARG A 3 12.17 -28.65 -27.53
CA ARG A 3 12.10 -28.28 -27.11
C ARG A 3 11.58 -27.73 -27.03
N LYS A 4 11.52 -28.11 -26.94
CA LYS A 4 11.34 -27.68 -26.50
C LYS A 4 10.78 -27.10 -26.35
N THR A 5 10.74 -27.55 -26.61
CA THR A 5 10.56 -27.15 -26.06
C THR A 5 10.07 -26.56 -25.93
N GLN A 6 10.00 -26.75 -25.72
CA GLN A 6 9.90 -26.32 -25.07
C GLN A 6 9.42 -25.56 -24.78
N VAL A 7 9.10 -26.01 -25.05
CA VAL A 7 9.12 -25.43 -24.41
C VAL A 7 8.76 -24.83 -24.40
N LYS A 8 8.64 -25.06 -24.20
CA LYS A 8 8.68 -24.53 -23.72
C LYS A 8 8.33 -23.82 -23.50
N LYS A 9 8.12 -24.14 -23.52
CA LYS A 9 8.27 -23.61 -22.95
C LYS A 9 8.03 -22.87 -22.62
N GLN A 10 7.97 -23.09 -22.71
CA GLN A 10 8.22 -22.58 -21.96
C GLN A 10 8.11 -21.74 -21.59
N LEU A 11 7.82 -22.08 -21.55
CA LEU A 11 8.21 -21.43 -20.82
C LEU A 11 8.16 -20.76 -20.68
N ILE A 12 7.93 -20.98 -20.63
CA ILE A 12 8.33 -20.35 -20.02
C ILE A 12 8.44 -19.69 -19.79
N VAL A 13 8.42 -19.97 -19.80
CA VAL A 13 9.00 -19.35 -19.04
C VAL A 13 9.14 -18.85 -19.02
N LYS A 14 9.29 -19.00 -18.79
CA LYS A 14 9.96 -18.52 -18.35
C LYS A 14 10.18 -18.00 -18.04
N PRO A 15 10.18 -18.46 -18.15
CA PRO A 15 10.82 -17.96 -17.61
C PRO A 15 11.02 -17.64 -17.57
N ASN A 16 11.09 -17.72 -17.33
CA ASN A 16 11.75 -17.39 -16.83
C ASN A 16 11.80 -17.15 -16.53
N THR A 17 11.99 -17.23 -16.11
CA THR A 17 12.37 -17.16 -15.65
C THR A 17 12.49 -16.98 -15.01
N VAL A 18 12.84 -17.15 -14.63
CA VAL A 18 13.17 -17.06 -13.85
C VAL A 18 13.33 -16.75 -13.10
N GLN A 19 13.66 -16.80 -12.46
CA GLN A 19 13.82 -16.40 -11.74
C GLN A 19 14.41 -16.08 -10.92
N PRO A 20 14.38 -15.97 -11.06
CA PRO A 20 15.38 -15.45 -10.27
C PRO A 20 15.09 -15.50 -8.82
N THR A 21 16.13 -15.42 -8.04
CA THR A 21 15.99 -15.33 -6.62
C THR A 21 15.25 -14.09 -6.22
N ILE A 22 14.24 -14.25 -5.44
CA ILE A 22 13.47 -13.12 -4.96
C ILE A 22 14.16 -12.57 -3.72
N ILE A 23 14.56 -11.31 -3.82
CA ILE A 23 15.16 -10.62 -2.69
C ILE A 23 14.13 -9.80 -1.95
N LYS A 24 13.17 -9.25 -2.67
CA LYS A 24 12.13 -8.44 -2.06
C LYS A 24 10.97 -9.28 -1.59
N PRO A 25 10.25 -8.85 -0.55
CA PRO A 25 9.04 -9.55 -0.14
C PRO A 25 8.04 -9.58 -1.28
N THR A 26 7.30 -10.66 -1.35
CA THR A 26 6.26 -10.82 -2.36
C THR A 26 4.93 -10.38 -1.77
N ILE A 27 4.14 -9.67 -2.55
CA ILE A 27 2.79 -9.31 -2.13
C ILE A 27 1.93 -10.57 -2.22
N LEU A 28 1.42 -11.02 -1.09
CA LEU A 28 0.61 -12.23 -1.02
C LEU A 28 -0.89 -11.95 -0.97
N LYS A 29 -1.26 -10.79 -0.44
CA LYS A 29 -2.67 -10.43 -0.33
C LYS A 29 -3.14 -9.86 -1.65
N PRO A 30 -4.27 -10.38 -2.20
CA PRO A 30 -4.82 -9.79 -3.42
C PRO A 30 -5.13 -8.31 -3.19
N LEU A 31 -4.75 -7.47 -4.14
CA LEU A 31 -4.97 -6.05 -4.04
C LEU A 31 -6.34 -5.69 -4.61
N ARG A 32 -7.10 -4.94 -3.82
CA ARG A 32 -8.34 -4.35 -4.30
C ARG A 32 -7.99 -2.99 -4.87
N THR A 33 -8.14 -2.83 -6.18
CA THR A 33 -7.91 -1.56 -6.85
C THR A 33 -9.26 -0.92 -7.13
N VAL A 34 -9.38 0.35 -6.82
CA VAL A 34 -10.63 1.08 -6.97
C VAL A 34 -10.47 2.18 -8.02
N PRO A 35 -11.58 2.71 -8.56
CA PRO A 35 -11.48 3.84 -9.48
C PRO A 35 -10.86 5.05 -8.78
N PHE A 36 -10.31 5.98 -9.57
CA PHE A 36 -9.65 7.16 -9.04
C PHE A 36 -10.52 7.90 -8.03
N GLU A 37 -11.81 8.06 -8.33
CA GLU A 37 -12.73 8.80 -7.47
C GLU A 37 -12.85 8.16 -6.08
N SER A 38 -12.66 6.85 -5.99
CA SER A 38 -12.73 6.12 -4.73
C SER A 38 -11.38 5.92 -4.10
N GLY A 39 -10.33 6.48 -4.69
CA GLY A 39 -8.98 6.40 -4.16
C GLY A 39 -8.81 7.23 -2.91
N PHE A 40 -7.64 7.08 -2.28
CA PHE A 40 -7.29 7.93 -1.16
C PHE A 40 -6.60 9.17 -1.69
N HIS A 41 -7.26 10.31 -1.55
CA HIS A 41 -6.73 11.59 -2.01
C HIS A 41 -6.02 12.27 -0.85
N PHE A 42 -4.72 12.52 -1.02
CA PHE A 42 -3.92 13.09 0.06
C PHE A 42 -4.03 14.60 0.07
N TYR A 43 -4.50 15.13 1.18
CA TYR A 43 -4.64 16.58 1.42
C TYR A 43 -3.71 16.99 2.56
N THR A 44 -3.32 18.24 2.61
CA THR A 44 -2.58 18.79 3.77
C THR A 44 -3.48 19.62 4.66
N ALA A 45 -4.64 20.04 4.15
CA ALA A 45 -5.66 20.78 4.88
C ALA A 45 -6.94 20.71 4.07
N ILE A 46 -8.04 21.18 4.64
CA ILE A 46 -9.31 21.23 3.92
C ILE A 46 -9.10 22.01 2.61
N GLY A 47 -9.47 21.39 1.51
CA GLY A 47 -9.37 22.03 0.19
C GLY A 47 -7.97 22.10 -0.39
N ASN A 48 -6.98 21.55 0.28
CA ASN A 48 -5.60 21.65 -0.17
C ASN A 48 -5.08 20.27 -0.61
N TYR A 49 -5.51 19.85 -1.79
CA TYR A 49 -5.15 18.55 -2.35
C TYR A 49 -3.70 18.59 -2.85
N THR A 50 -2.93 17.54 -2.51
CA THR A 50 -1.52 17.46 -2.90
C THR A 50 -1.32 17.08 -4.37
N GLY A 51 -2.36 16.58 -5.04
CA GLY A 51 -2.23 16.02 -6.38
C GLY A 51 -1.88 14.54 -6.35
N ILE A 52 -1.80 13.95 -5.17
CA ILE A 52 -1.38 12.55 -5.01
C ILE A 52 -2.57 11.73 -4.54
N THR A 53 -2.85 10.63 -5.25
CA THR A 53 -3.94 9.71 -4.93
C THR A 53 -3.45 8.28 -5.01
N ALA A 54 -3.93 7.44 -4.12
CA ALA A 54 -3.65 6.00 -4.14
C ALA A 54 -4.95 5.25 -4.43
N THR A 55 -4.90 4.28 -5.32
CA THR A 55 -6.09 3.50 -5.68
C THR A 55 -6.04 2.05 -5.20
N ASN A 56 -4.97 1.67 -4.54
CA ASN A 56 -4.91 0.39 -3.86
C ASN A 56 -3.92 0.51 -2.71
N LEU A 57 -3.83 -0.56 -1.91
CA LEU A 57 -3.04 -0.52 -0.70
C LEU A 57 -1.54 -0.42 -0.98
N SER A 58 -1.09 -1.02 -2.08
CA SER A 58 0.32 -0.94 -2.45
C SER A 58 0.70 0.50 -2.83
N GLU A 59 -0.14 1.17 -3.60
CA GLU A 59 0.07 2.59 -3.92
C GLU A 59 0.02 3.45 -2.66
N PHE A 60 -0.91 3.13 -1.77
CA PHE A 60 -1.04 3.86 -0.51
C PHE A 60 0.28 3.81 0.27
N ALA A 61 0.85 2.61 0.40
CA ALA A 61 2.13 2.46 1.10
C ALA A 61 3.24 3.26 0.40
N ALA A 62 3.29 3.21 -0.93
CA ALA A 62 4.31 3.95 -1.67
C ALA A 62 4.17 5.45 -1.48
N LYS A 63 2.94 5.97 -1.54
CA LYS A 63 2.70 7.40 -1.39
C LYS A 63 2.99 7.88 0.03
N LEU A 64 2.70 7.03 1.04
CA LEU A 64 2.99 7.40 2.43
C LEU A 64 4.45 7.78 2.64
N LYS A 65 5.35 7.23 1.83
CA LYS A 65 6.78 7.49 2.00
C LYS A 65 7.17 8.90 1.61
N THR A 66 6.42 9.54 0.74
CA THR A 66 6.86 10.78 0.12
C THR A 66 5.90 11.96 0.29
N ILE A 67 4.67 11.74 0.73
CA ILE A 67 3.75 12.87 0.91
C ILE A 67 4.23 13.77 2.05
N PRO A 68 3.84 15.05 2.04
CA PRO A 68 4.23 15.95 3.14
C PRO A 68 3.76 15.42 4.48
N THR A 69 4.54 15.67 5.51
CA THR A 69 4.18 15.22 6.86
C THR A 69 2.87 15.81 7.33
N GLU A 70 2.54 17.01 6.88
CA GLU A 70 1.26 17.63 7.21
C GLU A 70 0.08 16.77 6.77
N SER A 71 0.24 16.09 5.63
CA SER A 71 -0.81 15.21 5.13
C SER A 71 -1.03 14.02 6.06
N ILE A 72 0.05 13.48 6.60
CA ILE A 72 -0.03 12.36 7.54
C ILE A 72 -0.87 12.77 8.76
N THR A 73 -0.50 13.89 9.37
CA THR A 73 -1.18 14.37 10.56
C THR A 73 -2.64 14.72 10.27
N PHE A 74 -2.85 15.43 9.16
CA PHE A 74 -4.19 15.88 8.79
C PHE A 74 -5.15 14.68 8.69
N HIS A 75 -4.76 13.66 7.94
CA HIS A 75 -5.64 12.52 7.71
C HIS A 75 -5.75 11.61 8.92
N PHE A 76 -4.67 11.44 9.67
CA PHE A 76 -4.74 10.57 10.83
C PHE A 76 -5.69 11.14 11.90
N GLN A 77 -5.61 12.44 12.14
CA GLN A 77 -6.48 13.07 13.13
C GLN A 77 -7.96 12.97 12.75
N ARG A 78 -8.26 12.94 11.46
CA ARG A 78 -9.62 12.81 10.96
C ARG A 78 -10.06 11.35 10.84
N LYS A 79 -9.13 10.41 11.06
CA LYS A 79 -9.38 8.97 10.89
C LYS A 79 -9.68 8.60 9.45
N ASP A 80 -9.19 9.40 8.51
CA ASP A 80 -9.43 9.18 7.09
C ASP A 80 -8.76 7.89 6.61
N PHE A 81 -7.56 7.58 7.10
CA PHE A 81 -6.86 6.36 6.72
C PHE A 81 -7.68 5.13 7.10
N GLN A 82 -8.15 5.09 8.34
CA GLN A 82 -8.91 3.96 8.84
C GLN A 82 -10.21 3.79 8.07
N LYS A 83 -10.89 4.91 7.79
CA LYS A 83 -12.16 4.85 7.09
C LYS A 83 -12.00 4.32 5.68
N TRP A 84 -11.00 4.79 4.96
CA TRP A 84 -10.78 4.35 3.59
C TRP A 84 -10.41 2.87 3.54
N ILE A 85 -9.54 2.45 4.44
CA ILE A 85 -9.10 1.05 4.48
C ILE A 85 -10.25 0.14 4.85
N GLN A 86 -11.08 0.56 5.82
CA GLN A 86 -12.20 -0.27 6.26
C GLN A 86 -13.30 -0.36 5.21
N TYR A 87 -13.71 0.78 4.66
CA TYR A 87 -14.92 0.82 3.84
C TYR A 87 -14.67 0.74 2.35
N THR A 88 -13.54 1.21 1.88
CA THR A 88 -13.22 1.18 0.45
C THR A 88 -12.33 -0.01 0.10
N ILE A 89 -11.26 -0.21 0.85
CA ILE A 89 -10.37 -1.34 0.64
C ILE A 89 -10.97 -2.63 1.22
N LYS A 90 -11.86 -2.50 2.19
CA LYS A 90 -12.57 -3.63 2.79
C LYS A 90 -11.66 -4.50 3.67
N ASP A 91 -10.77 -3.86 4.40
CA ASP A 91 -9.87 -4.56 5.32
C ASP A 91 -10.03 -3.99 6.72
N ALA A 92 -11.05 -4.49 7.42
CA ALA A 92 -11.36 -4.00 8.77
C ALA A 92 -10.24 -4.31 9.75
N ALA A 93 -9.55 -5.44 9.58
CA ALA A 93 -8.47 -5.81 10.50
C ALA A 93 -7.31 -4.82 10.40
N LEU A 94 -6.95 -4.42 9.18
CA LEU A 94 -5.89 -3.44 8.99
C LEU A 94 -6.31 -2.08 9.53
N ALA A 95 -7.55 -1.68 9.28
CA ALA A 95 -8.06 -0.41 9.79
C ALA A 95 -7.96 -0.38 11.33
N GLU A 96 -8.28 -1.49 11.98
CA GLU A 96 -8.19 -1.59 13.43
C GLU A 96 -6.74 -1.43 13.90
N LYS A 97 -5.80 -2.06 13.20
CA LYS A 97 -4.39 -1.95 13.57
C LYS A 97 -3.90 -0.52 13.45
N ILE A 98 -4.32 0.19 12.40
CA ILE A 98 -3.93 1.59 12.24
C ILE A 98 -4.54 2.44 13.36
N SER A 99 -5.76 2.13 13.79
CA SER A 99 -6.41 2.85 14.89
C SER A 99 -5.62 2.78 16.19
N ARG A 100 -4.80 1.75 16.36
CA ARG A 100 -4.02 1.58 17.59
C ARG A 100 -2.70 2.35 17.56
N THR A 101 -2.39 3.01 16.45
CA THR A 101 -1.16 3.78 16.33
C THR A 101 -1.21 4.97 17.29
N ASN A 102 -0.09 5.24 17.96
CA ASN A 102 -0.01 6.37 18.86
C ASN A 102 -0.04 7.67 18.07
N GLY A 103 -1.16 8.39 18.15
CA GLY A 103 -1.36 9.62 17.39
C GLY A 103 -0.70 10.84 18.00
N GLU A 104 -0.11 10.70 19.20
CA GLU A 104 0.50 11.85 19.87
C GLU A 104 2.00 11.94 19.64
N GLN A 105 2.54 11.10 18.78
CA GLN A 105 3.95 11.17 18.42
C GLN A 105 4.16 12.14 17.27
N SER A 106 5.42 12.36 16.89
CA SER A 106 5.75 13.26 15.78
C SER A 106 5.17 12.72 14.46
N ALA A 107 4.99 13.63 13.50
CA ALA A 107 4.50 13.25 12.19
C ALA A 107 5.44 12.24 11.52
N VAL A 108 6.74 12.35 11.74
CA VAL A 108 7.70 11.41 11.17
C VAL A 108 7.52 10.02 11.78
N GLY A 109 7.34 9.94 13.10
CA GLY A 109 7.07 8.67 13.77
C GLY A 109 5.76 8.06 13.34
N LEU A 110 4.75 8.91 13.20
CA LEU A 110 3.43 8.46 12.77
C LEU A 110 3.48 7.86 11.37
N ARG A 111 4.18 8.53 10.45
CA ARG A 111 4.38 7.98 9.10
C ARG A 111 5.03 6.61 9.16
N LYS A 112 6.09 6.48 9.95
CA LYS A 112 6.82 5.23 10.04
C LYS A 112 5.94 4.11 10.57
N ASP A 113 5.16 4.38 11.60
CA ASP A 113 4.33 3.35 12.21
C ASP A 113 3.19 2.92 11.30
N ILE A 114 2.53 3.87 10.63
CA ILE A 114 1.46 3.53 9.71
C ILE A 114 2.00 2.73 8.54
N LEU A 115 3.13 3.17 7.99
CA LEU A 115 3.75 2.48 6.86
C LEU A 115 4.13 1.04 7.24
N ARG A 116 4.73 0.85 8.41
CA ARG A 116 5.10 -0.48 8.88
C ARG A 116 3.87 -1.37 9.00
N THR A 117 2.79 -0.82 9.54
CA THR A 117 1.56 -1.58 9.73
C THR A 117 0.97 -2.03 8.38
N VAL A 118 0.96 -1.13 7.41
CA VAL A 118 0.44 -1.44 6.07
C VAL A 118 1.33 -2.47 5.38
N GLU A 119 2.63 -2.28 5.44
CA GLU A 119 3.56 -3.19 4.77
C GLU A 119 3.54 -4.59 5.36
N ALA A 120 3.30 -4.71 6.66
CA ALA A 120 3.20 -6.02 7.29
C ALA A 120 2.03 -6.84 6.74
N VAL A 121 0.98 -6.15 6.27
CA VAL A 121 -0.17 -6.82 5.67
C VAL A 121 0.09 -7.15 4.19
N LEU A 122 0.81 -6.27 3.50
CA LEU A 122 1.05 -6.44 2.07
C LEU A 122 2.07 -7.54 1.77
N TYR A 123 3.07 -7.70 2.61
CA TYR A 123 4.21 -8.56 2.29
C TYR A 123 4.37 -9.68 3.30
N GLN A 124 4.80 -10.82 2.79
CA GLN A 124 5.28 -11.93 3.63
C GLN A 124 6.78 -11.88 3.63
N ILE A 125 7.37 -11.66 4.78
CA ILE A 125 8.80 -11.52 4.90
C ILE A 125 9.39 -12.70 5.63
#